data_e645f6b607a92893e54d2c948a6baabe
#
_entry.id   e645f6b607a92893e54d2c948a6baabe
#
_cell.length_a   1.000
_cell.length_b   1.000
_cell.length_c   1.000
_cell.angle_alpha   90.00
_cell.angle_beta   90.00
_cell.angle_gamma   90.00
#
_symmetry.space_group_name_H-M   'P 1'
#
loop_
_entity.id
_entity.type
_entity.pdbx_description
1 polymer ?
#
loop_
_entity_poly.entity_id
_entity_poly.type
_entity_poly.pdbx_seq_one_letter_code
_entity_poly.pdbx_strand_id
1 'polypeptide(L)'
;MKKIIKTKICISPIISVLSGVILTVRYNRLKDYKSKPIKITESFTYTAHTGCMGTEDNSLESIEVGVENGAQIVEFDVRYYKQNPVLAHDEPKGDEVTLKEAFLKVKEYENLKVNVDIKSTEYLQKVQIIAEETGVSDRIFFTGIEESDVDIVKKTCPDVQYYLNVDVLSPRKQSEEYLLSLVEKIKSCGAVGINFNKVKATQELVDIFHENGLLVSIWTVNTGLKMRKILSFAPNNITTRKPDKLSKKVKKYQ
;
A
#
# COMPACT_ATOMS: atom_id res chain seq x y z
N MET A 1 14.70 59.00 3.58
CA MET A 1 13.44 58.38 4.02
C MET A 1 12.88 57.54 2.87
N LYS A 2 12.98 56.21 2.96
CA LYS A 2 12.39 55.31 1.94
C LYS A 2 10.94 54.96 2.33
N LYS A 3 9.97 55.34 1.49
CA LYS A 3 8.57 54.95 1.61
C LYS A 3 8.40 53.48 1.35
N ILE A 4 7.96 52.70 2.35
CA ILE A 4 7.54 51.31 2.21
C ILE A 4 6.14 51.31 1.65
N ILE A 5 5.97 50.91 0.40
CA ILE A 5 4.66 50.69 -0.24
C ILE A 5 4.13 49.34 0.28
N LYS A 6 3.13 49.38 1.17
CA LYS A 6 2.38 48.19 1.59
C LYS A 6 1.39 47.82 0.47
N THR A 7 1.72 46.84 -0.35
CA THR A 7 0.79 46.27 -1.31
C THR A 7 -0.27 45.44 -0.55
N LYS A 8 -1.49 45.95 -0.48
CA LYS A 8 -2.65 45.17 -0.01
C LYS A 8 -2.98 44.11 -1.09
N ILE A 9 -2.74 42.85 -0.79
CA ILE A 9 -3.21 41.74 -1.64
C ILE A 9 -4.72 41.66 -1.45
N CYS A 10 -5.46 42.16 -2.44
CA CYS A 10 -6.93 42.02 -2.50
C CYS A 10 -7.22 40.61 -3.02
N ILE A 11 -7.50 39.66 -2.12
CA ILE A 11 -7.97 38.32 -2.52
C ILE A 11 -9.37 38.50 -3.09
N SER A 12 -9.54 38.18 -4.38
CA SER A 12 -10.81 38.30 -5.09
C SER A 12 -11.92 37.52 -4.36
N PRO A 13 -13.12 38.09 -4.16
CA PRO A 13 -14.24 37.39 -3.55
C PRO A 13 -14.65 36.12 -4.29
N ILE A 14 -14.33 35.99 -5.56
CA ILE A 14 -14.53 34.76 -6.37
C ILE A 14 -13.68 33.60 -5.84
N ILE A 15 -12.43 33.85 -5.41
CA ILE A 15 -11.54 32.80 -4.85
C ILE A 15 -12.09 32.33 -3.49
N SER A 16 -12.66 33.21 -2.69
CA SER A 16 -13.23 32.82 -1.39
C SER A 16 -14.53 32.02 -1.54
N VAL A 17 -15.36 32.30 -2.52
CA VAL A 17 -16.59 31.53 -2.80
C VAL A 17 -16.25 30.16 -3.37
N LEU A 18 -15.30 30.05 -4.32
CA LEU A 18 -14.86 28.75 -4.84
C LEU A 18 -14.24 27.86 -3.74
N SER A 19 -13.42 28.44 -2.87
CA SER A 19 -12.84 27.68 -1.74
C SER A 19 -13.90 27.23 -0.74
N GLY A 20 -14.92 28.05 -0.47
CA GLY A 20 -16.07 27.69 0.37
C GLY A 20 -16.90 26.54 -0.21
N VAL A 21 -17.19 26.58 -1.51
CA VAL A 21 -17.93 25.51 -2.21
C VAL A 21 -17.11 24.20 -2.21
N ILE A 22 -15.82 24.24 -2.48
CA ILE A 22 -14.95 23.06 -2.46
C ILE A 22 -14.88 22.46 -1.05
N LEU A 23 -14.79 23.29 -0.01
CA LEU A 23 -14.78 22.84 1.38
C LEU A 23 -16.12 22.20 1.77
N THR A 24 -17.24 22.78 1.36
CA THR A 24 -18.59 22.27 1.64
C THR A 24 -18.84 20.94 0.94
N VAL A 25 -18.45 20.79 -0.33
CA VAL A 25 -18.55 19.53 -1.09
C VAL A 25 -17.65 18.46 -0.47
N ARG A 26 -16.43 18.79 -0.05
CA ARG A 26 -15.54 17.88 0.68
C ARG A 26 -16.12 17.47 2.03
N TYR A 27 -16.69 18.40 2.78
CA TYR A 27 -17.31 18.13 4.07
C TYR A 27 -18.53 17.20 3.93
N ASN A 28 -19.42 17.46 2.99
CA ASN A 28 -20.60 16.61 2.75
C ASN A 28 -20.21 15.21 2.31
N ARG A 29 -19.24 15.06 1.39
CA ARG A 29 -18.70 13.74 1.02
C ARG A 29 -18.07 13.00 2.20
N LEU A 30 -17.37 13.70 3.10
CA LEU A 30 -16.82 13.10 4.31
C LEU A 30 -17.90 12.69 5.32
N LYS A 31 -19.02 13.40 5.36
CA LYS A 31 -20.18 13.09 6.21
C LYS A 31 -20.86 11.79 5.74
N ASP A 32 -20.98 11.58 4.42
CA ASP A 32 -21.55 10.36 3.84
C ASP A 32 -20.74 9.12 4.24
N TYR A 33 -19.39 9.20 4.26
CA TYR A 33 -18.55 8.08 4.73
C TYR A 33 -18.60 7.85 6.24
N LYS A 34 -18.95 8.86 7.04
CA LYS A 34 -19.11 8.70 8.49
C LYS A 34 -20.32 7.85 8.86
N SER A 35 -21.37 7.86 8.04
CA SER A 35 -22.60 7.10 8.25
C SER A 35 -22.57 5.69 7.66
N LYS A 36 -21.66 5.40 6.69
CA LYS A 36 -21.56 4.07 6.10
C LYS A 36 -21.14 3.03 7.13
N PRO A 37 -21.78 1.85 7.19
CA PRO A 37 -21.34 0.76 8.03
C PRO A 37 -19.93 0.31 7.60
N ILE A 38 -19.12 -0.11 8.57
CA ILE A 38 -17.84 -0.75 8.32
C ILE A 38 -18.00 -2.21 8.66
N LYS A 39 -17.67 -3.09 7.71
CA LYS A 39 -17.59 -4.54 7.90
C LYS A 39 -16.13 -4.92 7.78
N ILE A 40 -15.56 -5.45 8.85
CA ILE A 40 -14.23 -6.04 8.84
C ILE A 40 -14.41 -7.53 8.59
N THR A 41 -13.87 -8.05 7.50
CA THR A 41 -13.87 -9.49 7.22
C THR A 41 -12.81 -10.19 8.08
N GLU A 42 -12.97 -11.47 8.37
CA GLU A 42 -11.98 -12.27 9.10
C GLU A 42 -10.63 -12.31 8.37
N SER A 43 -10.66 -12.25 7.03
CA SER A 43 -9.46 -12.22 6.18
C SER A 43 -8.82 -10.83 6.04
N PHE A 44 -9.40 -9.78 6.64
CA PHE A 44 -8.84 -8.44 6.55
C PHE A 44 -7.50 -8.36 7.29
N THR A 45 -6.50 -7.82 6.60
CA THR A 45 -5.18 -7.55 7.16
C THR A 45 -4.80 -6.08 6.99
N TYR A 46 -3.80 -5.64 7.73
CA TYR A 46 -3.15 -4.37 7.44
C TYR A 46 -1.64 -4.49 7.52
N THR A 47 -1.01 -3.76 6.61
CA THR A 47 0.43 -3.75 6.40
C THR A 47 1.02 -2.50 7.04
N ALA A 48 2.04 -2.68 7.89
CA ALA A 48 2.90 -1.58 8.30
C ALA A 48 3.84 -1.25 7.14
N HIS A 49 3.63 -0.09 6.52
CA HIS A 49 4.53 0.46 5.50
C HIS A 49 5.87 0.80 6.15
N THR A 50 6.95 0.56 5.45
CA THR A 50 8.28 0.95 5.92
C THR A 50 8.32 2.40 6.44
N GLY A 51 9.13 2.68 7.46
CA GLY A 51 9.12 3.97 8.17
C GLY A 51 7.86 4.22 9.01
N CYS A 52 7.13 3.16 9.39
CA CYS A 52 5.93 3.30 10.20
C CYS A 52 6.27 3.88 11.57
N MET A 53 5.29 4.59 12.17
CA MET A 53 5.40 5.27 13.46
C MET A 53 6.50 6.33 13.56
N GLY A 54 7.23 6.61 12.48
CA GLY A 54 8.30 7.60 12.41
C GLY A 54 9.71 7.00 12.53
N THR A 55 9.83 5.68 12.42
CA THR A 55 11.11 4.99 12.24
C THR A 55 11.73 5.33 10.89
N GLU A 56 12.98 5.01 10.71
CA GLU A 56 13.66 5.12 9.41
C GLU A 56 13.04 4.16 8.39
N ASP A 57 12.91 4.62 7.13
CA ASP A 57 12.42 3.78 6.04
C ASP A 57 13.42 2.63 5.80
N ASN A 58 12.92 1.43 5.51
CA ASN A 58 13.73 0.25 5.18
C ASN A 58 14.71 -0.19 6.30
N SER A 59 14.32 0.03 7.57
CA SER A 59 15.09 -0.35 8.75
C SER A 59 14.52 -1.57 9.46
N LEU A 60 15.35 -2.28 10.23
CA LEU A 60 14.89 -3.38 11.10
C LEU A 60 13.95 -2.88 12.20
N GLU A 61 14.18 -1.65 12.71
CA GLU A 61 13.30 -0.99 13.68
C GLU A 61 11.88 -0.82 13.12
N SER A 62 11.75 -0.47 11.82
CA SER A 62 10.44 -0.34 11.18
C SER A 62 9.64 -1.66 11.19
N ILE A 63 10.31 -2.79 11.03
CA ILE A 63 9.69 -4.12 11.13
C ILE A 63 9.17 -4.35 12.56
N GLU A 64 10.03 -4.17 13.55
CA GLU A 64 9.72 -4.39 14.97
C GLU A 64 8.55 -3.52 15.44
N VAL A 65 8.66 -2.20 15.22
CA VAL A 65 7.63 -1.24 15.61
C VAL A 65 6.31 -1.48 14.87
N GLY A 66 6.35 -1.94 13.62
CA GLY A 66 5.17 -2.35 12.86
C GLY A 66 4.39 -3.47 13.56
N VAL A 67 5.09 -4.52 13.99
CA VAL A 67 4.52 -5.67 14.70
C VAL A 67 3.99 -5.27 16.08
N GLU A 68 4.77 -4.53 16.86
CA GLU A 68 4.35 -4.03 18.19
C GLU A 68 3.06 -3.21 18.14
N ASN A 69 2.81 -2.53 17.01
CA ASN A 69 1.59 -1.77 16.78
C ASN A 69 0.47 -2.58 16.08
N GLY A 70 0.64 -3.91 16.03
CA GLY A 70 -0.38 -4.90 15.71
C GLY A 70 -0.52 -5.21 14.21
N ALA A 71 0.44 -4.82 13.37
CA ALA A 71 0.43 -5.18 11.95
C ALA A 71 0.64 -6.70 11.78
N GLN A 72 -0.15 -7.32 10.92
CA GLN A 72 0.01 -8.71 10.51
C GLN A 72 1.00 -8.88 9.36
N ILE A 73 1.27 -7.79 8.69
CA ILE A 73 2.17 -7.72 7.53
C ILE A 73 3.07 -6.51 7.72
N VAL A 74 4.37 -6.68 7.46
CA VAL A 74 5.32 -5.59 7.30
C VAL A 74 5.69 -5.46 5.83
N GLU A 75 6.02 -4.27 5.41
CA GLU A 75 6.43 -3.99 4.04
C GLU A 75 7.77 -3.28 4.04
N PHE A 76 8.61 -3.64 3.09
CA PHE A 76 9.85 -2.94 2.77
C PHE A 76 10.18 -3.05 1.28
N ASP A 77 10.90 -2.05 0.80
CA ASP A 77 11.34 -1.95 -0.58
C ASP A 77 12.61 -2.78 -0.82
N VAL A 78 12.69 -3.49 -1.94
CA VAL A 78 13.88 -4.28 -2.29
C VAL A 78 14.50 -3.81 -3.59
N ARG A 79 15.78 -3.49 -3.52
CA ARG A 79 16.70 -3.23 -4.62
C ARG A 79 17.96 -4.10 -4.51
N TYR A 80 18.91 -3.85 -5.38
CA TYR A 80 20.15 -4.62 -5.40
C TYR A 80 21.38 -3.70 -5.36
N TYR A 81 22.28 -3.98 -4.42
CA TYR A 81 23.59 -3.38 -4.37
C TYR A 81 24.65 -4.44 -4.70
N LYS A 82 25.44 -4.23 -5.77
CA LYS A 82 26.42 -5.24 -6.24
C LYS A 82 25.81 -6.66 -6.31
N GLN A 83 24.62 -6.76 -6.90
CA GLN A 83 23.84 -8.00 -7.06
C GLN A 83 23.25 -8.58 -5.76
N ASN A 84 23.44 -7.98 -4.60
CA ASN A 84 22.86 -8.46 -3.36
C ASN A 84 21.56 -7.71 -3.06
N PRO A 85 20.47 -8.40 -2.70
CA PRO A 85 19.23 -7.73 -2.29
C PRO A 85 19.43 -6.96 -0.98
N VAL A 86 19.04 -5.71 -1.00
CA VAL A 86 19.08 -4.78 0.13
C VAL A 86 17.75 -4.03 0.24
N LEU A 87 17.48 -3.50 1.42
CA LEU A 87 16.28 -2.71 1.66
C LEU A 87 16.51 -1.26 1.23
N ALA A 88 15.93 -0.86 0.11
CA ALA A 88 16.06 0.51 -0.40
C ALA A 88 14.89 0.89 -1.33
N HIS A 89 14.34 2.10 -1.15
CA HIS A 89 13.38 2.68 -2.10
C HIS A 89 14.10 3.25 -3.33
N ASP A 90 15.14 4.03 -3.10
CA ASP A 90 15.95 4.67 -4.13
C ASP A 90 17.24 3.88 -4.42
N GLU A 91 18.13 4.42 -5.23
CA GLU A 91 19.40 3.75 -5.58
C GLU A 91 20.27 3.48 -4.35
N PRO A 92 20.66 2.23 -4.06
CA PRO A 92 21.41 1.88 -2.86
C PRO A 92 22.82 2.44 -2.87
N LYS A 93 23.37 2.73 -1.66
CA LYS A 93 24.73 3.29 -1.45
C LYS A 93 25.71 2.27 -0.89
N GLY A 94 25.19 1.16 -0.30
CA GLY A 94 25.98 0.05 0.22
C GLY A 94 26.08 -0.03 1.74
N ASP A 95 25.29 0.75 2.45
CA ASP A 95 25.12 0.72 3.91
C ASP A 95 23.71 0.32 4.35
N GLU A 96 22.87 -0.12 3.37
CA GLU A 96 21.50 -0.55 3.63
C GLU A 96 21.45 -1.90 4.36
N VAL A 97 20.35 -2.10 5.07
CA VAL A 97 19.99 -3.41 5.64
C VAL A 97 19.89 -4.44 4.51
N THR A 98 20.53 -5.58 4.69
CA THR A 98 20.42 -6.68 3.71
C THR A 98 19.06 -7.37 3.82
N LEU A 99 18.56 -7.91 2.70
CA LEU A 99 17.33 -8.69 2.72
C LEU A 99 17.40 -9.87 3.69
N LYS A 100 18.60 -10.48 3.83
CA LYS A 100 18.80 -11.59 4.77
C LYS A 100 18.60 -11.17 6.23
N GLU A 101 19.13 -10.00 6.64
CA GLU A 101 18.92 -9.46 7.98
C GLU A 101 17.44 -9.16 8.23
N ALA A 102 16.75 -8.57 7.25
CA ALA A 102 15.32 -8.30 7.35
C ALA A 102 14.49 -9.59 7.50
N PHE A 103 14.77 -10.62 6.72
CA PHE A 103 14.07 -11.90 6.84
C PHE A 103 14.38 -12.63 8.15
N LEU A 104 15.60 -12.55 8.65
CA LEU A 104 15.94 -13.07 9.97
C LEU A 104 15.17 -12.33 11.07
N LYS A 105 15.01 -11.00 10.97
CA LYS A 105 14.16 -10.22 11.89
C LYS A 105 12.69 -10.65 11.79
N VAL A 106 12.16 -10.87 10.58
CA VAL A 106 10.79 -11.38 10.39
C VAL A 106 10.60 -12.75 11.01
N LYS A 107 11.61 -13.62 10.95
CA LYS A 107 11.57 -14.97 11.52
C LYS A 107 11.36 -14.99 13.04
N GLU A 108 11.75 -13.94 13.74
CA GLU A 108 11.51 -13.79 15.19
C GLU A 108 10.00 -13.78 15.55
N TYR A 109 9.12 -13.49 14.57
CA TYR A 109 7.67 -13.38 14.73
C TYR A 109 6.96 -14.48 13.95
N GLU A 110 6.37 -15.45 14.63
CA GLU A 110 5.85 -16.70 14.05
C GLU A 110 4.86 -16.52 12.89
N ASN A 111 3.92 -15.58 13.02
CA ASN A 111 2.81 -15.39 12.06
C ASN A 111 2.94 -14.13 11.20
N LEU A 112 4.10 -13.47 11.23
CA LEU A 112 4.33 -12.24 10.48
C LEU A 112 4.51 -12.55 9.00
N LYS A 113 3.68 -11.91 8.15
CA LYS A 113 3.85 -11.93 6.69
C LYS A 113 4.65 -10.72 6.22
N VAL A 114 5.19 -10.84 5.04
CA VAL A 114 6.01 -9.79 4.43
C VAL A 114 5.49 -9.44 3.05
N ASN A 115 5.21 -8.18 2.86
CA ASN A 115 5.09 -7.57 1.54
C ASN A 115 6.47 -7.09 1.09
N VAL A 116 7.07 -7.80 0.16
CA VAL A 116 8.33 -7.42 -0.48
C VAL A 116 8.00 -6.55 -1.69
N ASP A 117 8.22 -5.24 -1.58
CA ASP A 117 7.96 -4.31 -2.67
C ASP A 117 9.16 -4.25 -3.63
N ILE A 118 9.02 -4.94 -4.76
CA ILE A 118 10.10 -5.13 -5.74
C ILE A 118 10.30 -3.85 -6.55
N LYS A 119 11.49 -3.27 -6.47
CA LYS A 119 11.88 -2.07 -7.24
C LYS A 119 12.69 -2.39 -8.49
N SER A 120 13.19 -3.62 -8.59
CA SER A 120 13.90 -4.14 -9.76
C SER A 120 13.79 -5.66 -9.78
N THR A 121 13.63 -6.24 -10.96
CA THR A 121 13.53 -7.68 -11.17
C THR A 121 14.85 -8.33 -11.60
N GLU A 122 15.96 -7.58 -11.71
CA GLU A 122 17.23 -8.03 -12.27
C GLU A 122 17.80 -9.29 -11.60
N TYR A 123 17.70 -9.38 -10.27
CA TYR A 123 18.18 -10.53 -9.48
C TYR A 123 17.08 -11.15 -8.62
N LEU A 124 15.84 -11.15 -9.11
CA LEU A 124 14.66 -11.54 -8.34
C LEU A 124 14.75 -12.94 -7.73
N GLN A 125 15.40 -13.89 -8.42
CA GLN A 125 15.62 -15.24 -7.90
C GLN A 125 16.37 -15.26 -6.55
N LYS A 126 17.25 -14.28 -6.28
CA LYS A 126 17.95 -14.19 -5.00
C LYS A 126 17.02 -13.89 -3.83
N VAL A 127 15.91 -13.20 -4.07
CA VAL A 127 14.90 -12.94 -3.05
C VAL A 127 14.29 -14.26 -2.57
N GLN A 128 13.91 -15.13 -3.50
CA GLN A 128 13.37 -16.45 -3.17
C GLN A 128 14.39 -17.33 -2.44
N ILE A 129 15.63 -17.41 -2.95
CA ILE A 129 16.70 -18.19 -2.33
C ILE A 129 16.92 -17.76 -0.87
N ILE A 130 17.01 -16.46 -0.61
CA ILE A 130 17.20 -15.94 0.75
C ILE A 130 15.98 -16.23 1.64
N ALA A 131 14.76 -16.16 1.09
CA ALA A 131 13.55 -16.50 1.82
C ALA A 131 13.53 -17.98 2.24
N GLU A 132 13.96 -18.87 1.36
CA GLU A 132 14.12 -20.30 1.64
C GLU A 132 15.21 -20.57 2.69
N GLU A 133 16.40 -19.99 2.53
CA GLU A 133 17.51 -20.11 3.49
C GLU A 133 17.15 -19.61 4.90
N THR A 134 16.34 -18.57 4.98
CA THR A 134 15.91 -18.00 6.26
C THR A 134 14.65 -18.66 6.82
N GLY A 135 13.93 -19.47 6.01
CA GLY A 135 12.73 -20.18 6.40
C GLY A 135 11.49 -19.29 6.50
N VAL A 136 11.36 -18.29 5.60
CA VAL A 136 10.21 -17.38 5.53
C VAL A 136 9.50 -17.40 4.16
N SER A 137 9.83 -18.35 3.28
CA SER A 137 9.33 -18.42 1.91
C SER A 137 7.81 -18.54 1.79
N ASP A 138 7.16 -19.18 2.76
CA ASP A 138 5.69 -19.32 2.85
C ASP A 138 4.97 -18.08 3.36
N ARG A 139 5.72 -17.07 3.81
CA ARG A 139 5.21 -15.84 4.42
C ARG A 139 5.41 -14.59 3.59
N ILE A 140 6.09 -14.69 2.44
CA ILE A 140 6.33 -13.54 1.56
C ILE A 140 5.32 -13.49 0.42
N PHE A 141 5.04 -12.28 -0.03
CA PHE A 141 4.39 -12.01 -1.32
C PHE A 141 4.96 -10.71 -1.91
N PHE A 142 4.78 -10.52 -3.21
CA PHE A 142 5.34 -9.36 -3.89
C PHE A 142 4.30 -8.28 -4.18
N THR A 143 4.74 -7.02 -4.07
CA THR A 143 4.17 -5.84 -4.73
C THR A 143 5.28 -5.17 -5.56
N GLY A 144 4.98 -4.06 -6.22
CA GLY A 144 5.92 -3.44 -7.15
C GLY A 144 5.99 -4.15 -8.52
N ILE A 145 5.21 -5.21 -8.73
CA ILE A 145 5.19 -5.98 -9.98
C ILE A 145 4.27 -5.30 -10.98
N GLU A 146 4.82 -4.89 -12.11
CA GLU A 146 4.08 -4.38 -13.27
C GLU A 146 3.82 -5.51 -14.28
N GLU A 147 2.98 -5.24 -15.29
CA GLU A 147 2.67 -6.23 -16.34
C GLU A 147 3.92 -6.73 -17.08
N SER A 148 4.89 -5.85 -17.29
CA SER A 148 6.18 -6.17 -17.92
C SER A 148 7.05 -7.14 -17.10
N ASP A 149 6.83 -7.23 -15.79
CA ASP A 149 7.62 -8.06 -14.88
C ASP A 149 7.06 -9.47 -14.72
N VAL A 150 5.83 -9.70 -15.18
CA VAL A 150 5.09 -10.96 -14.92
C VAL A 150 5.84 -12.19 -15.39
N ASP A 151 6.41 -12.16 -16.58
CA ASP A 151 7.12 -13.30 -17.15
C ASP A 151 8.38 -13.67 -16.34
N ILE A 152 9.12 -12.67 -15.88
CA ILE A 152 10.31 -12.93 -15.05
C ILE A 152 9.91 -13.43 -13.67
N VAL A 153 8.83 -12.89 -13.06
CA VAL A 153 8.30 -13.38 -11.78
C VAL A 153 7.89 -14.85 -11.89
N LYS A 154 7.05 -15.20 -12.88
CA LYS A 154 6.62 -16.58 -13.12
C LYS A 154 7.76 -17.55 -13.36
N LYS A 155 8.82 -17.10 -14.02
CA LYS A 155 9.99 -17.91 -14.33
C LYS A 155 10.90 -18.12 -13.12
N THR A 156 11.10 -17.10 -12.29
CA THR A 156 12.13 -17.10 -11.23
C THR A 156 11.57 -17.34 -9.83
N CYS A 157 10.31 -17.01 -9.59
CA CYS A 157 9.62 -17.14 -8.30
C CYS A 157 8.20 -17.70 -8.50
N PRO A 158 8.02 -18.89 -9.11
CA PRO A 158 6.71 -19.42 -9.54
C PRO A 158 5.73 -19.62 -8.37
N ASP A 159 6.24 -19.88 -7.18
CA ASP A 159 5.43 -20.18 -5.99
C ASP A 159 5.10 -18.94 -5.14
N VAL A 160 5.68 -17.78 -5.46
CA VAL A 160 5.43 -16.54 -4.73
C VAL A 160 4.21 -15.82 -5.29
N GLN A 161 3.22 -15.62 -4.43
CA GLN A 161 2.06 -14.81 -4.78
C GLN A 161 2.45 -13.33 -4.99
N TYR A 162 1.76 -12.64 -5.88
CA TYR A 162 1.98 -11.21 -6.10
C TYR A 162 0.70 -10.46 -6.43
N TYR A 163 0.66 -9.20 -6.02
CA TYR A 163 -0.31 -8.22 -6.48
C TYR A 163 0.27 -7.48 -7.67
N LEU A 164 -0.56 -7.23 -8.68
CA LEU A 164 -0.15 -6.38 -9.78
C LEU A 164 -0.28 -4.90 -9.39
N ASN A 165 0.78 -4.13 -9.61
CA ASN A 165 0.74 -2.68 -9.51
C ASN A 165 0.15 -2.11 -10.81
N VAL A 166 -0.96 -1.38 -10.68
CA VAL A 166 -1.65 -0.80 -11.83
C VAL A 166 -1.93 0.69 -11.58
N ASP A 167 -1.68 1.52 -12.58
CA ASP A 167 -2.15 2.91 -12.54
C ASP A 167 -3.65 2.97 -12.85
N VAL A 168 -4.44 2.81 -11.81
CA VAL A 168 -5.90 2.86 -11.89
C VAL A 168 -6.37 4.27 -12.28
N LEU A 169 -7.31 4.38 -13.18
CA LEU A 169 -7.92 5.65 -13.55
C LEU A 169 -8.53 6.39 -12.35
N SER A 170 -8.67 7.70 -12.47
CA SER A 170 -9.35 8.49 -11.42
C SER A 170 -10.80 8.02 -11.24
N PRO A 171 -11.39 8.11 -10.02
CA PRO A 171 -12.72 7.61 -9.72
C PRO A 171 -13.83 8.04 -10.70
N ARG A 172 -13.73 9.24 -11.27
CA ARG A 172 -14.69 9.77 -12.25
C ARG A 172 -14.62 9.13 -13.63
N LYS A 173 -13.55 8.41 -13.93
CA LYS A 173 -13.28 7.75 -15.20
C LYS A 173 -13.36 6.23 -15.11
N GLN A 174 -13.68 5.68 -13.94
CA GLN A 174 -13.88 4.25 -13.73
C GLN A 174 -15.31 3.91 -14.17
N SER A 175 -15.45 3.35 -15.37
CA SER A 175 -16.68 2.67 -15.81
C SER A 175 -16.61 1.20 -15.43
N GLU A 176 -17.75 0.53 -15.35
CA GLU A 176 -17.81 -0.92 -15.13
C GLU A 176 -16.99 -1.68 -16.18
N GLU A 177 -17.12 -1.35 -17.45
CA GLU A 177 -16.33 -1.92 -18.54
C GLU A 177 -14.83 -1.79 -18.31
N TYR A 178 -14.36 -0.60 -17.87
CA TYR A 178 -12.97 -0.39 -17.52
C TYR A 178 -12.52 -1.26 -16.34
N LEU A 179 -13.35 -1.37 -15.29
CA LEU A 179 -13.04 -2.18 -14.13
C LEU A 179 -12.99 -3.67 -14.47
N LEU A 180 -13.89 -4.15 -15.31
CA LEU A 180 -13.88 -5.53 -15.82
C LEU A 180 -12.64 -5.79 -16.71
N SER A 181 -12.23 -4.83 -17.53
CA SER A 181 -10.97 -4.96 -18.30
C SER A 181 -9.73 -5.06 -17.40
N LEU A 182 -9.72 -4.38 -16.26
CA LEU A 182 -8.66 -4.55 -15.26
C LEU A 182 -8.71 -5.94 -14.62
N VAL A 183 -9.88 -6.45 -14.30
CA VAL A 183 -10.07 -7.81 -13.76
C VAL A 183 -9.47 -8.84 -14.72
N GLU A 184 -9.81 -8.77 -16.01
CA GLU A 184 -9.24 -9.68 -17.03
C GLU A 184 -7.73 -9.57 -17.12
N LYS A 185 -7.19 -8.35 -17.09
CA LYS A 185 -5.73 -8.11 -17.04
C LYS A 185 -5.08 -8.79 -15.83
N ILE A 186 -5.61 -8.60 -14.62
CA ILE A 186 -5.05 -9.19 -13.40
C ILE A 186 -5.07 -10.72 -13.47
N LYS A 187 -6.18 -11.30 -13.93
CA LYS A 187 -6.35 -12.75 -14.11
C LYS A 187 -5.36 -13.30 -15.14
N SER A 188 -5.21 -12.66 -16.29
CA SER A 188 -4.25 -13.09 -17.34
C SER A 188 -2.80 -13.04 -16.87
N CYS A 189 -2.46 -12.08 -16.04
CA CYS A 189 -1.16 -12.01 -15.38
C CYS A 189 -0.96 -13.11 -14.32
N GLY A 190 -2.01 -13.73 -13.81
CA GLY A 190 -1.93 -14.71 -12.71
C GLY A 190 -1.68 -14.07 -11.34
N ALA A 191 -1.89 -12.77 -11.21
CA ALA A 191 -1.78 -12.07 -9.93
C ALA A 191 -2.98 -12.38 -9.03
N VAL A 192 -2.77 -12.40 -7.71
CA VAL A 192 -3.85 -12.65 -6.74
C VAL A 192 -4.81 -11.47 -6.59
N GLY A 193 -4.43 -10.29 -7.06
CA GLY A 193 -5.22 -9.08 -6.95
C GLY A 193 -4.45 -7.84 -7.39
N ILE A 194 -4.94 -6.70 -6.95
CA ILE A 194 -4.44 -5.37 -7.31
C ILE A 194 -3.90 -4.62 -6.08
N ASN A 195 -2.77 -3.92 -6.26
CA ASN A 195 -2.21 -3.00 -5.26
C ASN A 195 -2.13 -1.59 -5.83
N PHE A 196 -2.86 -0.62 -5.23
CA PHE A 196 -2.97 0.71 -5.83
C PHE A 196 -3.19 1.84 -4.81
N ASN A 197 -3.01 3.08 -5.28
CA ASN A 197 -3.09 4.25 -4.43
C ASN A 197 -4.53 4.57 -4.00
N LYS A 198 -4.73 4.85 -2.71
CA LYS A 198 -6.02 5.20 -2.06
C LYS A 198 -6.84 6.29 -2.74
N VAL A 199 -6.20 7.19 -3.50
CA VAL A 199 -6.92 8.30 -4.17
C VAL A 199 -7.77 7.81 -5.35
N LYS A 200 -7.48 6.61 -5.82
CA LYS A 200 -8.18 5.93 -6.92
C LYS A 200 -9.29 4.98 -6.44
N ALA A 201 -9.37 4.72 -5.13
CA ALA A 201 -10.29 3.74 -4.57
C ALA A 201 -11.75 4.19 -4.62
N THR A 202 -12.61 3.30 -5.14
CA THR A 202 -14.07 3.39 -5.14
C THR A 202 -14.67 2.13 -4.52
N GLN A 203 -15.92 2.19 -4.06
CA GLN A 203 -16.65 1.01 -3.61
C GLN A 203 -16.81 0.03 -4.77
N GLU A 204 -17.24 0.52 -5.93
CA GLU A 204 -17.50 -0.26 -7.13
C GLU A 204 -16.27 -1.07 -7.57
N LEU A 205 -15.06 -0.47 -7.55
CA LEU A 205 -13.83 -1.19 -7.83
C LEU A 205 -13.65 -2.37 -6.88
N VAL A 206 -13.80 -2.14 -5.57
CA VAL A 206 -13.63 -3.21 -4.58
C VAL A 206 -14.65 -4.32 -4.77
N ASP A 207 -15.92 -3.97 -5.01
CA ASP A 207 -17.00 -4.93 -5.20
C ASP A 207 -16.76 -5.80 -6.45
N ILE A 208 -16.47 -5.19 -7.61
CA ILE A 208 -16.20 -5.91 -8.86
C ILE A 208 -15.00 -6.85 -8.73
N PHE A 209 -13.93 -6.42 -8.05
CA PHE A 209 -12.76 -7.28 -7.83
C PHE A 209 -13.11 -8.48 -6.95
N HIS A 210 -13.84 -8.27 -5.86
CA HIS A 210 -14.28 -9.35 -4.97
C HIS A 210 -15.22 -10.33 -5.66
N GLU A 211 -16.20 -9.86 -6.44
CA GLU A 211 -17.10 -10.69 -7.24
C GLU A 211 -16.35 -11.57 -8.24
N ASN A 212 -15.16 -11.14 -8.65
CA ASN A 212 -14.28 -11.89 -9.54
C ASN A 212 -13.19 -12.71 -8.83
N GLY A 213 -13.24 -12.82 -7.49
CA GLY A 213 -12.31 -13.61 -6.69
C GLY A 213 -10.93 -12.99 -6.53
N LEU A 214 -10.77 -11.68 -6.82
CA LEU A 214 -9.50 -10.97 -6.74
C LEU A 214 -9.39 -10.17 -5.44
N LEU A 215 -8.18 -10.09 -4.91
CA LEU A 215 -7.88 -9.34 -3.70
C LEU A 215 -7.59 -7.86 -4.00
N VAL A 216 -7.92 -7.00 -3.04
CA VAL A 216 -7.72 -5.55 -3.15
C VAL A 216 -6.85 -5.06 -1.99
N SER A 217 -5.66 -4.53 -2.32
CA SER A 217 -4.72 -3.88 -1.41
C SER A 217 -4.61 -2.39 -1.72
N ILE A 218 -4.71 -1.53 -0.70
CA ILE A 218 -4.78 -0.07 -0.89
C ILE A 218 -3.72 0.65 -0.04
N TRP A 219 -2.89 1.46 -0.69
CA TRP A 219 -1.80 2.22 -0.05
C TRP A 219 -1.81 3.72 -0.37
N THR A 220 -1.14 4.60 0.37
CA THR A 220 -0.79 4.49 1.77
C THR A 220 -1.80 5.31 2.56
N VAL A 221 -2.46 4.73 3.56
CA VAL A 221 -3.60 5.33 4.24
C VAL A 221 -3.21 5.72 5.68
N ASN A 222 -2.85 6.99 5.90
CA ASN A 222 -2.24 7.44 7.15
C ASN A 222 -3.14 8.30 8.08
N THR A 223 -4.34 8.69 7.63
CA THR A 223 -5.20 9.58 8.43
C THR A 223 -6.51 8.92 8.81
N GLY A 224 -7.01 9.20 10.01
CA GLY A 224 -8.20 8.57 10.56
C GLY A 224 -9.47 8.68 9.71
N LEU A 225 -9.66 9.80 8.97
CA LEU A 225 -10.78 9.96 8.05
C LEU A 225 -10.63 9.11 6.79
N LYS A 226 -9.39 9.05 6.22
CA LYS A 226 -9.11 8.20 5.06
C LYS A 226 -9.19 6.72 5.43
N MET A 227 -8.67 6.32 6.60
CA MET A 227 -8.82 4.95 7.11
C MET A 227 -10.29 4.55 7.18
N ARG A 228 -11.15 5.39 7.77
CA ARG A 228 -12.58 5.10 7.84
C ARG A 228 -13.21 4.98 6.45
N LYS A 229 -12.89 5.90 5.53
CA LYS A 229 -13.37 5.84 4.16
C LYS A 229 -12.98 4.53 3.48
N ILE A 230 -11.69 4.16 3.54
CA ILE A 230 -11.20 2.95 2.87
C ILE A 230 -11.75 1.70 3.54
N LEU A 231 -11.83 1.64 4.87
CA LEU A 231 -12.47 0.53 5.58
C LEU A 231 -13.93 0.34 5.20
N SER A 232 -14.68 1.42 4.89
CA SER A 232 -16.07 1.30 4.43
C SER A 232 -16.22 0.68 3.04
N PHE A 233 -15.14 0.52 2.29
CA PHE A 233 -15.10 -0.21 1.02
C PHE A 233 -14.81 -1.71 1.20
N ALA A 234 -14.43 -2.12 2.42
CA ALA A 234 -14.07 -3.50 2.78
C ALA A 234 -12.94 -4.11 1.93
N PRO A 235 -11.79 -3.43 1.70
CA PRO A 235 -10.67 -4.05 0.98
C PRO A 235 -10.10 -5.22 1.78
N ASN A 236 -9.28 -6.06 1.15
CA ASN A 236 -8.57 -7.15 1.83
C ASN A 236 -7.38 -6.67 2.66
N ASN A 237 -6.71 -5.62 2.19
CA ASN A 237 -5.55 -5.05 2.89
C ASN A 237 -5.51 -3.52 2.82
N ILE A 238 -4.96 -2.92 3.89
CA ILE A 238 -4.64 -1.50 3.93
C ILE A 238 -3.19 -1.35 4.39
N THR A 239 -2.36 -0.72 3.56
CA THR A 239 -0.99 -0.34 3.92
C THR A 239 -0.98 1.04 4.57
N THR A 240 -0.32 1.17 5.74
CA THR A 240 -0.29 2.40 6.52
C THR A 240 1.04 2.61 7.25
N ARG A 241 1.46 3.88 7.41
CA ARG A 241 2.54 4.27 8.35
C ARG A 241 2.04 4.53 9.77
N LYS A 242 0.75 4.29 10.04
CA LYS A 242 0.11 4.49 11.35
C LYS A 242 -0.67 3.24 11.77
N PRO A 243 0.01 2.09 11.93
CA PRO A 243 -0.64 0.82 12.28
C PRO A 243 -1.41 0.91 13.61
N ASP A 244 -0.90 1.65 14.59
CA ASP A 244 -1.56 1.92 15.88
C ASP A 244 -2.97 2.51 15.71
N LYS A 245 -3.11 3.49 14.80
CA LYS A 245 -4.40 4.14 14.54
C LYS A 245 -5.35 3.23 13.77
N LEU A 246 -4.82 2.43 12.86
CA LEU A 246 -5.64 1.50 12.08
C LEU A 246 -6.09 0.32 12.95
N SER A 247 -5.21 -0.25 13.78
CA SER A 247 -5.53 -1.28 14.77
C SER A 247 -6.68 -0.88 15.69
N LYS A 248 -6.59 0.32 16.30
CA LYS A 248 -7.66 0.87 17.15
C LYS A 248 -8.99 1.01 16.41
N LYS A 249 -8.97 1.34 15.10
CA LYS A 249 -10.19 1.42 14.30
C LYS A 249 -10.76 0.06 13.97
N VAL A 250 -9.93 -0.90 13.57
CA VAL A 250 -10.34 -2.27 13.27
C VAL A 250 -11.00 -2.89 14.48
N LYS A 251 -10.36 -2.87 15.66
CA LYS A 251 -10.91 -3.37 16.92
C LYS A 251 -12.26 -2.76 17.34
N LYS A 252 -12.56 -1.55 16.86
CA LYS A 252 -13.85 -0.89 17.12
C LYS A 252 -14.99 -1.47 16.29
N TYR A 253 -14.69 -2.09 15.16
CA TYR A 253 -15.67 -2.55 14.17
C TYR A 253 -15.70 -4.09 14.02
N GLN A 254 -14.81 -4.81 14.72
CA GLN A 254 -14.90 -6.24 14.99
C GLN A 254 -15.80 -6.48 16.21
#